data_8399689c6d2985d9cbf6b4c88832b098
#
_entry.id   8399689c6d2985d9cbf6b4c88832b098
#
_cell.length_a   1.000
_cell.length_b   1.000
_cell.length_c   1.000
_cell.angle_alpha   90.00
_cell.angle_beta   90.00
_cell.angle_gamma   90.00
#
_symmetry.space_group_name_H-M   'P 1'
#
loop_
_entity.id
_entity.type
_entity.pdbx_description
1 polymer ?
#
loop_
_entity_poly.entity_id
_entity_poly.type
_entity_poly.pdbx_seq_one_letter_code
_entity_poly.pdbx_strand_id
1 'polypeptide(L)'
;TYGMPLLSFEVGEKKNYAPINVGVILSGGQAPGGHNVICGLFDGIKKLNPESKLYGFLGGPSGLVDHEYSELTAEVVFEYRNTGGFDIIGSGRTKLEEEWQFDKGAEICKKLGIQAIVIIGGDDSNTNACVLAEYYKQKEAGIQVIGCPKTIDGDLKNEMIETSFGFDTACKVYSELIGNIQRDASSAKKYWHFIRLMGRSASHITLECALQSQPDIALISEEIEAKNMTLNDIVEDIVQIIVSRANHDLNYGTVLIPEGLIEFIPAMKKLIAELNDILAENEDFSALVSADEQREYLKSILSTESLAIFRSLPKNIARQLTLDRDPHGNVQVSLIETEKLLIEMVAKRLAQLKAAGKYKGKFATINHFFGYEGRCAIPSNFDADYTYSLGITASILIAEGKTGYMASVRNLTGKADDWQAAGVPITMMMNMEKRHGQMKPVIQKALVKLDGEPFKFFAKYRGKWADDIPDFIYPGPIQYFGPTEVCDQPTRTLLLESGF
;
A
#
# COMPACT_ATOMS: atom_id res chain seq x y z
N THR A 1 19.35 -16.60 10.40
CA THR A 1 18.39 -17.19 9.44
C THR A 1 18.88 -17.20 7.97
N TYR A 2 20.04 -16.58 7.70
CA TYR A 2 20.66 -16.63 6.37
C TYR A 2 20.94 -18.08 5.95
N GLY A 3 20.56 -18.44 4.71
CA GLY A 3 20.78 -19.80 4.18
C GLY A 3 19.73 -20.85 4.61
N MET A 4 18.68 -20.46 5.32
CA MET A 4 17.56 -21.37 5.60
C MET A 4 16.79 -21.71 4.30
N PRO A 5 16.24 -22.96 4.19
CA PRO A 5 15.51 -23.37 3.00
C PRO A 5 14.11 -22.75 2.92
N LEU A 6 13.58 -22.67 1.71
CA LEU A 6 12.15 -22.50 1.50
C LEU A 6 11.40 -23.72 2.05
N LEU A 7 10.23 -23.46 2.64
CA LEU A 7 9.37 -24.51 3.19
C LEU A 7 8.08 -24.60 2.41
N SER A 8 7.64 -25.81 2.15
CA SER A 8 6.25 -26.10 1.78
C SER A 8 5.72 -27.16 2.74
N PHE A 9 4.42 -27.10 3.04
CA PHE A 9 3.79 -28.00 3.99
C PHE A 9 2.84 -28.94 3.24
N GLU A 10 2.88 -30.19 3.64
CA GLU A 10 2.00 -31.24 3.17
C GLU A 10 1.25 -31.85 4.36
N VAL A 11 0.13 -32.50 4.09
CA VAL A 11 -0.65 -33.18 5.11
C VAL A 11 0.18 -34.37 5.63
N GLY A 12 0.48 -34.32 6.92
CA GLY A 12 1.23 -35.38 7.62
C GLY A 12 0.40 -36.14 8.63
N GLU A 13 1.06 -36.97 9.42
CA GLU A 13 0.43 -37.66 10.55
C GLU A 13 0.01 -36.66 11.64
N LYS A 14 -1.10 -36.99 12.31
CA LYS A 14 -1.60 -36.18 13.43
C LYS A 14 -0.62 -36.21 14.59
N LYS A 15 -0.11 -35.04 14.99
CA LYS A 15 0.75 -34.86 16.16
C LYS A 15 -0.05 -34.23 17.31
N ASN A 16 0.36 -34.50 18.52
CA ASN A 16 -0.13 -33.79 19.72
C ASN A 16 0.88 -32.71 20.07
N TYR A 17 0.42 -31.47 20.12
CA TYR A 17 1.24 -30.30 20.47
C TYR A 17 0.97 -29.89 21.92
N ALA A 18 2.01 -29.46 22.63
CA ALA A 18 1.85 -28.75 23.89
C ALA A 18 1.15 -27.39 23.65
N PRO A 19 0.53 -26.80 24.69
CA PRO A 19 0.01 -25.45 24.58
C PRO A 19 1.07 -24.45 24.13
N ILE A 20 0.73 -23.60 23.16
CA ILE A 20 1.63 -22.59 22.59
C ILE A 20 0.98 -21.22 22.80
N ASN A 21 1.62 -20.35 23.58
CA ASN A 21 1.18 -18.96 23.71
C ASN A 21 1.87 -18.11 22.65
N VAL A 22 1.09 -17.29 21.93
CA VAL A 22 1.57 -16.48 20.82
C VAL A 22 1.23 -15.03 21.06
N GLY A 23 2.18 -14.14 20.76
CA GLY A 23 1.96 -12.70 20.67
C GLY A 23 1.73 -12.28 19.20
N VAL A 24 0.84 -11.33 18.95
CA VAL A 24 0.61 -10.78 17.61
C VAL A 24 0.71 -9.26 17.62
N ILE A 25 1.31 -8.71 16.55
CA ILE A 25 1.53 -7.28 16.36
C ILE A 25 1.02 -6.89 14.98
N LEU A 26 0.16 -5.86 14.92
CA LEU A 26 -0.20 -5.17 13.68
C LEU A 26 0.74 -3.98 13.49
N SER A 27 1.52 -3.96 12.42
CA SER A 27 2.56 -2.94 12.21
C SER A 27 2.40 -2.18 10.90
N GLY A 28 2.56 -0.86 10.98
CA GLY A 28 2.49 0.05 9.84
C GLY A 28 1.08 0.47 9.46
N GLY A 29 0.89 0.88 8.20
CA GLY A 29 -0.40 1.29 7.67
C GLY A 29 -1.37 0.12 7.60
N GLN A 30 -2.66 0.41 7.72
CA GLN A 30 -3.72 -0.60 7.68
C GLN A 30 -3.91 -1.19 6.27
N ALA A 31 -4.44 -2.40 6.22
CA ALA A 31 -4.83 -3.09 5.00
C ALA A 31 -6.01 -4.05 5.29
N PRO A 32 -6.94 -4.24 4.35
CA PRO A 32 -8.04 -5.20 4.52
C PRO A 32 -7.53 -6.61 4.76
N GLY A 33 -8.07 -7.30 5.77
CA GLY A 33 -7.73 -8.68 6.09
C GLY A 33 -6.81 -8.86 7.30
N GLY A 34 -6.29 -7.79 7.91
CA GLY A 34 -5.44 -7.92 9.11
C GLY A 34 -6.11 -8.65 10.26
N HIS A 35 -7.39 -8.38 10.49
CA HIS A 35 -8.19 -9.09 11.49
C HIS A 35 -8.31 -10.59 11.16
N ASN A 36 -8.45 -10.95 9.89
CA ASN A 36 -8.54 -12.35 9.47
C ASN A 36 -7.22 -13.11 9.62
N VAL A 37 -6.06 -12.45 9.51
CA VAL A 37 -4.78 -13.10 9.87
C VAL A 37 -4.79 -13.47 11.35
N ILE A 38 -5.27 -12.57 12.22
CA ILE A 38 -5.42 -12.84 13.66
C ILE A 38 -6.42 -13.98 13.89
N CYS A 39 -7.56 -13.98 13.21
CA CYS A 39 -8.55 -15.07 13.30
C CYS A 39 -7.97 -16.42 12.90
N GLY A 40 -7.26 -16.47 11.76
CA GLY A 40 -6.60 -17.69 11.30
C GLY A 40 -5.52 -18.18 12.26
N LEU A 41 -4.71 -17.26 12.80
CA LEU A 41 -3.70 -17.58 13.82
C LEU A 41 -4.35 -18.14 15.09
N PHE A 42 -5.41 -17.47 15.59
CA PHE A 42 -6.17 -17.92 16.76
C PHE A 42 -6.75 -19.32 16.55
N ASP A 43 -7.49 -19.52 15.48
CA ASP A 43 -8.09 -20.82 15.16
C ASP A 43 -7.02 -21.90 14.98
N GLY A 44 -5.89 -21.55 14.34
CA GLY A 44 -4.75 -22.45 14.11
C GLY A 44 -4.13 -22.95 15.42
N ILE A 45 -3.76 -22.03 16.34
CA ILE A 45 -3.15 -22.44 17.61
C ILE A 45 -4.14 -23.17 18.51
N LYS A 46 -5.43 -22.79 18.51
CA LYS A 46 -6.48 -23.52 19.25
C LYS A 46 -6.73 -24.91 18.69
N LYS A 47 -6.62 -25.10 17.39
CA LYS A 47 -6.72 -26.42 16.73
C LYS A 47 -5.53 -27.32 17.06
N LEU A 48 -4.34 -26.75 17.21
CA LEU A 48 -3.15 -27.47 17.67
C LEU A 48 -3.29 -27.92 19.13
N ASN A 49 -3.68 -26.99 20.00
CA ASN A 49 -3.98 -27.27 21.40
C ASN A 49 -4.98 -26.23 21.95
N PRO A 50 -6.14 -26.67 22.50
CA PRO A 50 -7.18 -25.74 23.01
C PRO A 50 -6.72 -24.82 24.15
N GLU A 51 -5.70 -25.22 24.92
CA GLU A 51 -5.14 -24.43 26.02
C GLU A 51 -4.21 -23.31 25.55
N SER A 52 -3.84 -23.28 24.26
CA SER A 52 -3.02 -22.21 23.68
C SER A 52 -3.69 -20.84 23.79
N LYS A 53 -2.89 -19.79 24.01
CA LYS A 53 -3.39 -18.42 24.17
C LYS A 53 -2.79 -17.50 23.11
N LEU A 54 -3.59 -16.52 22.68
CA LEU A 54 -3.18 -15.45 21.80
C LEU A 54 -3.20 -14.11 22.54
N TYR A 55 -2.11 -13.36 22.50
CA TYR A 55 -1.98 -12.03 23.07
C TYR A 55 -1.76 -11.00 21.96
N GLY A 56 -2.58 -9.97 21.91
CA GLY A 56 -2.39 -8.84 21.00
C GLY A 56 -1.60 -7.72 21.69
N PHE A 57 -0.49 -7.27 21.11
CA PHE A 57 0.24 -6.10 21.57
C PHE A 57 -0.40 -4.83 21.02
N LEU A 58 -0.79 -3.91 21.92
CA LEU A 58 -1.61 -2.75 21.59
C LEU A 58 -0.77 -1.64 20.92
N GLY A 59 -1.35 -0.99 19.91
CA GLY A 59 -0.71 0.15 19.25
C GLY A 59 0.52 -0.20 18.40
N GLY A 60 0.71 -1.48 18.05
CA GLY A 60 1.82 -1.93 17.20
C GLY A 60 3.06 -2.37 17.98
N PRO A 61 4.28 -2.20 17.40
CA PRO A 61 5.51 -2.66 18.03
C PRO A 61 5.82 -2.00 19.39
N SER A 62 5.31 -0.77 19.63
CA SER A 62 5.46 -0.12 20.94
C SER A 62 4.82 -0.92 22.07
N GLY A 63 3.67 -1.55 21.83
CA GLY A 63 3.01 -2.37 22.83
C GLY A 63 3.86 -3.52 23.38
N LEU A 64 4.73 -4.08 22.54
CA LEU A 64 5.70 -5.09 22.97
C LEU A 64 6.72 -4.50 23.96
N VAL A 65 7.21 -3.29 23.71
CA VAL A 65 8.23 -2.61 24.52
C VAL A 65 7.62 -2.05 25.82
N ASP A 66 6.43 -1.46 25.71
CA ASP A 66 5.74 -0.79 26.82
C ASP A 66 4.91 -1.76 27.68
N HIS A 67 4.90 -3.05 27.28
CA HIS A 67 4.14 -4.12 27.95
C HIS A 67 2.62 -3.87 27.94
N GLU A 68 2.13 -3.25 26.86
CA GLU A 68 0.69 -3.01 26.64
C GLU A 68 0.11 -4.12 25.75
N TYR A 69 -0.75 -4.93 26.31
CA TYR A 69 -1.31 -6.10 25.63
C TYR A 69 -2.72 -6.44 26.12
N SER A 70 -3.43 -7.23 25.32
CA SER A 70 -4.69 -7.85 25.68
C SER A 70 -4.69 -9.34 25.31
N GLU A 71 -5.29 -10.20 26.13
CA GLU A 71 -5.56 -11.58 25.70
C GLU A 71 -6.73 -11.57 24.71
N LEU A 72 -6.52 -12.14 23.53
CA LEU A 72 -7.52 -12.24 22.48
C LEU A 72 -8.33 -13.55 22.71
N THR A 73 -9.52 -13.41 23.29
CA THR A 73 -10.43 -14.54 23.53
C THR A 73 -11.24 -14.88 22.26
N ALA A 74 -11.94 -15.99 22.28
CA ALA A 74 -12.80 -16.41 21.17
C ALA A 74 -13.90 -15.37 20.85
N GLU A 75 -14.46 -14.75 21.89
CA GLU A 75 -15.49 -13.72 21.77
C GLU A 75 -14.94 -12.49 21.07
N VAL A 76 -13.78 -11.97 21.49
CA VAL A 76 -13.13 -10.82 20.88
C VAL A 76 -12.78 -11.12 19.42
N VAL A 77 -12.15 -12.25 19.14
CA VAL A 77 -11.75 -12.63 17.77
C VAL A 77 -12.97 -12.79 16.86
N PHE A 78 -14.08 -13.30 17.38
CA PHE A 78 -15.31 -13.47 16.61
C PHE A 78 -15.92 -12.14 16.15
N GLU A 79 -15.89 -11.10 16.99
CA GLU A 79 -16.42 -9.77 16.65
C GLU A 79 -15.68 -9.10 15.48
N TYR A 80 -14.39 -9.39 15.32
CA TYR A 80 -13.55 -8.80 14.28
C TYR A 80 -13.40 -9.68 13.02
N ARG A 81 -13.97 -10.88 13.01
CA ARG A 81 -13.89 -11.78 11.85
C ARG A 81 -14.54 -11.17 10.62
N ASN A 82 -13.83 -11.17 9.50
CA ASN A 82 -14.25 -10.58 8.22
C ASN A 82 -14.55 -9.07 8.28
N THR A 83 -13.97 -8.36 9.22
CA THR A 83 -14.05 -6.90 9.29
C THR A 83 -12.80 -6.24 8.73
N GLY A 84 -12.92 -4.98 8.31
CA GLY A 84 -11.80 -4.15 7.89
C GLY A 84 -11.10 -3.47 9.07
N GLY A 85 -9.96 -2.88 8.81
CA GLY A 85 -9.21 -2.12 9.81
C GLY A 85 -8.21 -2.95 10.62
N PHE A 86 -7.61 -2.33 11.63
CA PHE A 86 -6.63 -2.90 12.57
C PHE A 86 -6.99 -2.60 14.03
N ASP A 87 -8.23 -2.22 14.28
CA ASP A 87 -8.70 -1.70 15.56
C ASP A 87 -8.88 -2.75 16.64
N ILE A 88 -8.82 -4.04 16.33
CA ILE A 88 -8.80 -5.11 17.35
C ILE A 88 -7.68 -4.90 18.39
N ILE A 89 -6.49 -4.45 17.95
CA ILE A 89 -5.34 -4.15 18.82
C ILE A 89 -4.65 -2.84 18.45
N GLY A 90 -5.15 -2.13 17.44
CA GLY A 90 -4.48 -0.97 16.87
C GLY A 90 -3.19 -1.32 16.11
N SER A 91 -2.58 -0.31 15.49
CA SER A 91 -1.29 -0.47 14.81
C SER A 91 -0.39 0.75 15.03
N GLY A 92 0.91 0.56 14.87
CA GLY A 92 1.89 1.62 15.01
C GLY A 92 3.08 1.46 14.07
N ARG A 93 3.91 2.51 13.99
CA ARG A 93 5.09 2.58 13.13
C ARG A 93 6.41 2.62 13.91
N THR A 94 6.36 2.34 15.21
CA THR A 94 7.57 2.27 16.05
C THR A 94 8.50 1.21 15.48
N LYS A 95 9.74 1.60 15.21
CA LYS A 95 10.79 0.68 14.82
C LYS A 95 11.46 0.11 16.05
N LEU A 96 11.70 -1.18 16.04
CA LEU A 96 12.52 -1.85 17.04
C LEU A 96 13.94 -1.94 16.46
N GLU A 97 14.84 -1.09 16.91
CA GLU A 97 16.21 -0.98 16.38
C GLU A 97 17.28 -1.15 17.47
N GLU A 98 16.90 -0.97 18.74
CA GLU A 98 17.81 -0.97 19.89
C GLU A 98 17.69 -2.26 20.69
N GLU A 99 18.84 -2.79 21.20
CA GLU A 99 18.86 -4.03 21.96
C GLU A 99 17.96 -3.99 23.21
N TRP A 100 17.87 -2.84 23.88
CA TRP A 100 17.02 -2.70 25.06
C TRP A 100 15.52 -2.90 24.75
N GLN A 101 15.09 -2.54 23.53
CA GLN A 101 13.71 -2.78 23.08
C GLN A 101 13.44 -4.27 22.87
N PHE A 102 14.43 -4.99 22.32
CA PHE A 102 14.34 -6.44 22.14
C PHE A 102 14.34 -7.16 23.49
N ASP A 103 15.17 -6.72 24.46
CA ASP A 103 15.22 -7.27 25.81
C ASP A 103 13.87 -7.07 26.54
N LYS A 104 13.26 -5.89 26.43
CA LYS A 104 11.92 -5.60 26.95
C LYS A 104 10.87 -6.54 26.33
N GLY A 105 10.94 -6.75 25.02
CA GLY A 105 10.08 -7.72 24.33
C GLY A 105 10.26 -9.15 24.85
N ALA A 106 11.49 -9.59 25.07
CA ALA A 106 11.76 -10.92 25.64
C ALA A 106 11.24 -11.04 27.08
N GLU A 107 11.36 -9.98 27.88
CA GLU A 107 10.89 -9.92 29.26
C GLU A 107 9.39 -10.15 29.38
N ILE A 108 8.57 -9.43 28.55
CA ILE A 108 7.12 -9.61 28.54
C ILE A 108 6.72 -10.98 28.00
N CYS A 109 7.39 -11.47 26.97
CA CYS A 109 7.14 -12.83 26.44
C CYS A 109 7.37 -13.89 27.50
N LYS A 110 8.48 -13.79 28.26
CA LYS A 110 8.76 -14.71 29.38
C LYS A 110 7.69 -14.62 30.47
N LYS A 111 7.24 -13.41 30.84
CA LYS A 111 6.20 -13.18 31.83
C LYS A 111 4.86 -13.84 31.45
N LEU A 112 4.49 -13.79 30.18
CA LEU A 112 3.23 -14.33 29.64
C LEU A 112 3.35 -15.78 29.15
N GLY A 113 4.54 -16.36 29.18
CA GLY A 113 4.83 -17.67 28.60
C GLY A 113 4.67 -17.71 27.09
N ILE A 114 4.90 -16.58 26.40
CA ILE A 114 4.84 -16.47 24.93
C ILE A 114 6.09 -17.12 24.33
N GLN A 115 5.87 -18.05 23.41
CA GLN A 115 6.92 -18.80 22.70
C GLN A 115 7.11 -18.32 21.26
N ALA A 116 6.17 -17.53 20.73
CA ALA A 116 6.27 -16.98 19.40
C ALA A 116 5.63 -15.61 19.29
N ILE A 117 6.15 -14.77 18.40
CA ILE A 117 5.57 -13.49 18.00
C ILE A 117 5.29 -13.52 16.50
N VAL A 118 4.08 -13.10 16.11
CA VAL A 118 3.69 -12.91 14.71
C VAL A 118 3.61 -11.42 14.43
N ILE A 119 4.40 -10.94 13.46
CA ILE A 119 4.41 -9.54 13.02
C ILE A 119 3.71 -9.43 11.68
N ILE A 120 2.55 -8.77 11.67
CA ILE A 120 1.75 -8.54 10.48
C ILE A 120 2.06 -7.14 9.97
N GLY A 121 2.79 -7.02 8.85
CA GLY A 121 3.22 -5.72 8.38
C GLY A 121 3.86 -5.71 7.00
N GLY A 122 4.27 -4.53 6.56
CA GLY A 122 4.94 -4.30 5.28
C GLY A 122 6.43 -4.67 5.31
N ASP A 123 7.17 -4.11 4.36
CA ASP A 123 8.62 -4.32 4.19
C ASP A 123 9.44 -3.96 5.43
N ASP A 124 9.28 -2.74 5.96
CA ASP A 124 10.00 -2.31 7.18
C ASP A 124 9.65 -3.19 8.40
N SER A 125 8.38 -3.57 8.55
CA SER A 125 7.92 -4.38 9.66
C SER A 125 8.47 -5.81 9.60
N ASN A 126 8.53 -6.40 8.41
CA ASN A 126 9.11 -7.72 8.21
C ASN A 126 10.65 -7.69 8.28
N THR A 127 11.28 -6.56 7.91
CA THR A 127 12.70 -6.32 8.19
C THR A 127 12.96 -6.34 9.70
N ASN A 128 12.15 -5.64 10.50
CA ASN A 128 12.21 -5.71 11.96
C ASN A 128 11.95 -7.12 12.50
N ALA A 129 11.00 -7.87 11.93
CA ALA A 129 10.75 -9.26 12.31
C ALA A 129 11.99 -10.13 12.12
N CYS A 130 12.73 -9.91 11.03
CA CYS A 130 13.98 -10.62 10.78
C CYS A 130 15.05 -10.28 11.84
N VAL A 131 15.26 -9.00 12.11
CA VAL A 131 16.25 -8.55 13.13
C VAL A 131 15.90 -9.12 14.50
N LEU A 132 14.63 -9.07 14.89
CA LEU A 132 14.15 -9.61 16.15
C LEU A 132 14.35 -11.14 16.24
N ALA A 133 14.07 -11.86 15.14
CA ALA A 133 14.30 -13.30 15.06
C ALA A 133 15.78 -13.67 15.25
N GLU A 134 16.69 -12.92 14.61
CA GLU A 134 18.14 -13.12 14.75
C GLU A 134 18.61 -12.84 16.17
N TYR A 135 18.14 -11.74 16.77
CA TYR A 135 18.49 -11.37 18.14
C TYR A 135 18.02 -12.44 19.14
N TYR A 136 16.77 -12.87 19.09
CA TYR A 136 16.25 -13.88 20.00
C TYR A 136 16.93 -15.24 19.82
N LYS A 137 17.30 -15.59 18.59
CA LYS A 137 18.08 -16.80 18.32
C LYS A 137 19.49 -16.70 18.89
N GLN A 138 20.17 -15.57 18.72
CA GLN A 138 21.51 -15.32 19.27
C GLN A 138 21.53 -15.35 20.80
N LYS A 139 20.50 -14.79 21.44
CA LYS A 139 20.37 -14.76 22.91
C LYS A 139 19.77 -16.04 23.50
N GLU A 140 19.46 -17.04 22.66
CA GLU A 140 18.78 -18.27 23.08
C GLU A 140 17.50 -18.00 23.90
N ALA A 141 16.76 -16.94 23.53
CA ALA A 141 15.57 -16.49 24.26
C ALA A 141 14.40 -17.47 24.19
N GLY A 142 14.43 -18.45 23.28
CA GLY A 142 13.36 -19.44 23.11
C GLY A 142 12.09 -18.86 22.46
N ILE A 143 12.18 -17.69 21.83
CA ILE A 143 11.06 -16.99 21.19
C ILE A 143 11.21 -17.04 19.68
N GLN A 144 10.20 -17.59 19.00
CA GLN A 144 10.13 -17.61 17.54
C GLN A 144 9.56 -16.28 17.04
N VAL A 145 9.93 -15.83 15.83
CA VAL A 145 9.36 -14.67 15.18
C VAL A 145 8.97 -15.03 13.75
N ILE A 146 7.71 -14.80 13.41
CA ILE A 146 7.13 -15.06 12.09
C ILE A 146 6.58 -13.75 11.53
N GLY A 147 6.86 -13.47 10.26
CA GLY A 147 6.29 -12.35 9.51
C GLY A 147 5.07 -12.74 8.70
N CYS A 148 4.17 -11.78 8.44
CA CYS A 148 3.08 -11.91 7.48
C CYS A 148 3.12 -10.72 6.49
N PRO A 149 3.02 -10.98 5.17
CA PRO A 149 3.19 -9.95 4.14
C PRO A 149 1.93 -9.08 4.00
N LYS A 150 1.99 -7.84 4.45
CA LYS A 150 0.89 -6.88 4.42
C LYS A 150 1.30 -5.62 3.64
N THR A 151 0.61 -5.32 2.56
CA THR A 151 0.58 -3.98 1.95
C THR A 151 -0.53 -3.91 0.90
N ILE A 152 -1.23 -2.79 0.85
CA ILE A 152 -2.15 -2.55 -0.28
C ILE A 152 -1.41 -2.17 -1.56
N ASP A 153 -0.15 -1.74 -1.47
CA ASP A 153 0.63 -1.20 -2.60
C ASP A 153 1.04 -2.27 -3.62
N GLY A 154 0.96 -3.56 -3.26
CA GLY A 154 1.34 -4.65 -4.15
C GLY A 154 2.86 -4.82 -4.36
N ASP A 155 3.67 -4.04 -3.62
CA ASP A 155 5.13 -3.98 -3.77
C ASP A 155 5.90 -5.00 -2.93
N LEU A 156 5.23 -5.72 -2.03
CA LEU A 156 5.79 -6.87 -1.30
C LEU A 156 5.43 -8.17 -2.03
N LYS A 157 6.13 -8.41 -3.12
CA LYS A 157 5.86 -9.51 -4.05
C LYS A 157 7.16 -10.06 -4.64
N ASN A 158 7.23 -11.39 -4.78
CA ASN A 158 8.29 -12.09 -5.51
C ASN A 158 7.79 -13.47 -5.99
N GLU A 159 8.67 -14.35 -6.44
CA GLU A 159 8.30 -15.70 -6.88
C GLU A 159 7.66 -16.56 -5.78
N MET A 160 7.91 -16.24 -4.51
CA MET A 160 7.45 -17.01 -3.35
C MET A 160 6.28 -16.35 -2.63
N ILE A 161 6.09 -15.05 -2.81
CA ILE A 161 4.95 -14.25 -2.34
C ILE A 161 4.23 -13.74 -3.58
N GLU A 162 3.17 -14.44 -3.99
CA GLU A 162 2.46 -14.14 -5.24
C GLU A 162 1.73 -12.78 -5.17
N THR A 163 1.23 -12.44 -3.99
CA THR A 163 0.66 -11.12 -3.68
C THR A 163 0.73 -10.84 -2.18
N SER A 164 0.76 -9.58 -1.78
CA SER A 164 0.54 -9.16 -0.39
C SER A 164 -0.95 -8.97 -0.13
N PHE A 165 -1.41 -9.24 1.08
CA PHE A 165 -2.82 -9.08 1.39
C PHE A 165 -3.24 -7.61 1.50
N GLY A 166 -4.49 -7.36 1.18
CA GLY A 166 -5.13 -6.05 1.14
C GLY A 166 -5.05 -5.39 -0.24
N PHE A 167 -4.15 -5.83 -1.11
CA PHE A 167 -4.04 -5.33 -2.48
C PHE A 167 -5.29 -5.64 -3.31
N ASP A 168 -5.78 -6.87 -3.26
CA ASP A 168 -6.99 -7.29 -4.00
C ASP A 168 -8.21 -6.45 -3.61
N THR A 169 -8.48 -6.33 -2.32
CA THR A 169 -9.61 -5.54 -1.81
C THR A 169 -9.47 -4.07 -2.17
N ALA A 170 -8.30 -3.46 -1.93
CA ALA A 170 -8.09 -2.04 -2.22
C ALA A 170 -8.30 -1.74 -3.71
N CYS A 171 -7.75 -2.57 -4.61
CA CYS A 171 -7.93 -2.41 -6.05
C CYS A 171 -9.37 -2.58 -6.48
N LYS A 172 -10.12 -3.53 -5.90
CA LYS A 172 -11.55 -3.71 -6.19
C LYS A 172 -12.39 -2.51 -5.74
N VAL A 173 -12.13 -1.98 -4.54
CA VAL A 173 -12.81 -0.77 -4.03
C VAL A 173 -12.55 0.42 -4.96
N TYR A 174 -11.29 0.67 -5.31
CA TYR A 174 -10.96 1.78 -6.19
C TYR A 174 -11.52 1.60 -7.60
N SER A 175 -11.49 0.39 -8.16
CA SER A 175 -12.01 0.09 -9.50
C SER A 175 -13.52 0.29 -9.57
N GLU A 176 -14.26 -0.06 -8.52
CA GLU A 176 -15.70 0.24 -8.40
C GLU A 176 -15.94 1.76 -8.44
N LEU A 177 -15.22 2.53 -7.62
CA LEU A 177 -15.34 3.99 -7.58
C LEU A 177 -14.99 4.64 -8.93
N ILE A 178 -13.91 4.15 -9.59
CA ILE A 178 -13.53 4.61 -10.93
C ILE A 178 -14.62 4.30 -11.93
N GLY A 179 -15.18 3.10 -11.93
CA GLY A 179 -16.26 2.70 -12.82
C GLY A 179 -17.52 3.56 -12.65
N ASN A 180 -17.88 3.91 -11.41
CA ASN A 180 -18.97 4.84 -11.09
C ASN A 180 -18.72 6.21 -11.71
N ILE A 181 -17.49 6.76 -11.55
CA ILE A 181 -17.09 8.05 -12.10
C ILE A 181 -17.11 8.02 -13.63
N GLN A 182 -16.59 6.97 -14.25
CA GLN A 182 -16.61 6.80 -15.71
C GLN A 182 -18.05 6.77 -16.25
N ARG A 183 -18.94 6.09 -15.55
CA ARG A 183 -20.36 6.03 -15.91
C ARG A 183 -21.01 7.39 -15.79
N ASP A 184 -20.75 8.15 -14.73
CA ASP A 184 -21.26 9.50 -14.54
C ASP A 184 -20.72 10.44 -15.62
N ALA A 185 -19.40 10.47 -15.84
CA ALA A 185 -18.77 11.30 -16.86
C ALA A 185 -19.32 11.04 -18.26
N SER A 186 -19.52 9.76 -18.62
CA SER A 186 -20.12 9.35 -19.89
C SER A 186 -21.59 9.76 -20.01
N SER A 187 -22.36 9.64 -18.92
CA SER A 187 -23.79 9.99 -18.89
C SER A 187 -24.01 11.49 -18.97
N ALA A 188 -23.23 12.27 -18.22
CA ALA A 188 -23.31 13.73 -18.19
C ALA A 188 -22.55 14.39 -19.34
N LYS A 189 -21.68 13.68 -20.05
CA LYS A 189 -20.73 14.17 -21.08
C LYS A 189 -19.94 15.39 -20.59
N LYS A 190 -19.49 15.34 -19.33
CA LYS A 190 -18.83 16.43 -18.64
C LYS A 190 -17.67 15.94 -17.81
N TYR A 191 -16.72 16.83 -17.61
CA TYR A 191 -15.57 16.74 -16.72
C TYR A 191 -14.51 15.69 -17.11
N TRP A 192 -13.29 16.13 -16.98
CA TRP A 192 -12.13 15.28 -16.90
C TRP A 192 -11.84 15.01 -15.42
N HIS A 193 -11.93 13.75 -15.01
CA HIS A 193 -11.67 13.31 -13.65
C HIS A 193 -10.22 12.88 -13.52
N PHE A 194 -9.47 13.62 -12.72
CA PHE A 194 -8.08 13.28 -12.37
C PHE A 194 -8.08 12.55 -11.04
N ILE A 195 -7.77 11.27 -11.07
CA ILE A 195 -7.91 10.35 -9.95
C ILE A 195 -6.53 9.90 -9.51
N ARG A 196 -6.06 10.43 -8.37
CA ARG A 196 -4.84 9.97 -7.72
C ARG A 196 -5.14 8.74 -6.89
N LEU A 197 -4.36 7.66 -7.08
CA LEU A 197 -4.50 6.40 -6.39
C LEU A 197 -3.34 6.20 -5.42
N MET A 198 -3.63 5.73 -4.21
CA MET A 198 -2.63 5.38 -3.21
C MET A 198 -1.64 4.36 -3.79
N GLY A 199 -0.43 4.34 -3.25
CA GLY A 199 0.68 3.53 -3.73
C GLY A 199 1.88 4.42 -4.07
N ARG A 200 2.79 4.60 -3.08
CA ARG A 200 3.89 5.56 -3.21
C ARG A 200 5.08 4.98 -3.97
N SER A 201 5.41 3.72 -3.69
CA SER A 201 6.68 3.12 -4.12
C SER A 201 6.63 2.42 -5.47
N ALA A 202 5.44 2.17 -6.00
CA ALA A 202 5.22 1.48 -7.27
C ALA A 202 3.80 1.75 -7.78
N SER A 203 3.55 1.50 -9.06
CA SER A 203 2.28 1.78 -9.73
C SER A 203 1.36 0.55 -9.85
N HIS A 204 1.54 -0.48 -8.99
CA HIS A 204 0.73 -1.71 -9.08
C HIS A 204 -0.77 -1.45 -8.95
N ILE A 205 -1.19 -0.61 -7.99
CA ILE A 205 -2.61 -0.25 -7.81
C ILE A 205 -3.15 0.44 -9.07
N THR A 206 -2.40 1.41 -9.61
CA THR A 206 -2.83 2.14 -10.81
C THR A 206 -2.94 1.21 -12.01
N LEU A 207 -1.96 0.31 -12.20
CA LEU A 207 -2.00 -0.67 -13.28
C LEU A 207 -3.19 -1.62 -13.14
N GLU A 208 -3.41 -2.16 -11.95
CA GLU A 208 -4.53 -3.09 -11.68
C GLU A 208 -5.88 -2.40 -11.90
N CYS A 209 -6.07 -1.19 -11.37
CA CYS A 209 -7.29 -0.41 -11.59
C CYS A 209 -7.49 -0.08 -13.07
N ALA A 210 -6.40 0.22 -13.81
CA ALA A 210 -6.49 0.47 -15.25
C ALA A 210 -6.91 -0.80 -16.02
N LEU A 211 -6.41 -1.97 -15.64
CA LEU A 211 -6.80 -3.24 -16.26
C LEU A 211 -8.26 -3.60 -15.96
N GLN A 212 -8.75 -3.28 -14.76
CA GLN A 212 -10.13 -3.55 -14.35
C GLN A 212 -11.16 -2.58 -14.92
N SER A 213 -10.79 -1.30 -15.14
CA SER A 213 -11.74 -0.24 -15.49
C SER A 213 -11.56 0.37 -16.90
N GLN A 214 -10.40 0.13 -17.54
CA GLN A 214 -10.06 0.65 -18.87
C GLN A 214 -10.28 2.18 -18.99
N PRO A 215 -9.58 3.01 -18.20
CA PRO A 215 -9.72 4.45 -18.24
C PRO A 215 -9.17 5.05 -19.53
N ASP A 216 -9.54 6.30 -19.83
CA ASP A 216 -8.99 7.01 -21.00
C ASP A 216 -7.50 7.22 -20.92
N ILE A 217 -6.97 7.48 -19.72
CA ILE A 217 -5.55 7.68 -19.44
C ILE A 217 -5.18 7.00 -18.12
N ALA A 218 -4.08 6.28 -18.10
CA ALA A 218 -3.44 5.84 -16.86
C ALA A 218 -1.92 6.01 -16.97
N LEU A 219 -1.35 6.62 -15.94
CA LEU A 219 0.10 6.86 -15.85
C LEU A 219 0.74 5.72 -15.05
N ILE A 220 1.85 5.21 -15.54
CA ILE A 220 2.65 4.18 -14.84
C ILE A 220 4.02 4.78 -14.56
N SER A 221 4.34 4.97 -13.29
CA SER A 221 5.54 5.67 -12.85
C SER A 221 6.82 5.03 -13.38
N GLU A 222 6.90 3.71 -13.38
CA GLU A 222 8.05 2.94 -13.86
C GLU A 222 8.28 3.13 -15.37
N GLU A 223 7.21 3.27 -16.16
CA GLU A 223 7.33 3.60 -17.59
C GLU A 223 7.88 5.01 -17.80
N ILE A 224 7.41 5.96 -17.00
CA ILE A 224 7.83 7.36 -17.02
C ILE A 224 9.33 7.48 -16.71
N GLU A 225 9.79 6.77 -15.66
CA GLU A 225 11.21 6.72 -15.29
C GLU A 225 12.05 6.06 -16.41
N ALA A 226 11.62 4.90 -16.92
CA ALA A 226 12.34 4.16 -17.96
C ALA A 226 12.47 4.95 -19.28
N LYS A 227 11.47 5.77 -19.60
CA LYS A 227 11.49 6.65 -20.77
C LYS A 227 12.17 8.00 -20.50
N ASN A 228 12.64 8.24 -19.29
CA ASN A 228 13.21 9.51 -18.85
C ASN A 228 12.32 10.72 -19.17
N MET A 229 11.01 10.57 -18.95
CA MET A 229 10.04 11.61 -19.26
C MET A 229 10.13 12.77 -18.28
N THR A 230 9.99 13.97 -18.82
CA THR A 230 9.81 15.18 -18.03
C THR A 230 8.33 15.40 -17.68
N LEU A 231 8.08 16.29 -16.70
CA LEU A 231 6.71 16.68 -16.37
C LEU A 231 5.96 17.29 -17.58
N ASN A 232 6.68 18.00 -18.45
CA ASN A 232 6.09 18.54 -19.68
C ASN A 232 5.74 17.45 -20.70
N ASP A 233 6.54 16.40 -20.82
CA ASP A 233 6.23 15.26 -21.72
C ASP A 233 4.94 14.56 -21.25
N ILE A 234 4.79 14.34 -19.93
CA ILE A 234 3.56 13.76 -19.36
C ILE A 234 2.36 14.65 -19.66
N VAL A 235 2.50 15.96 -19.49
CA VAL A 235 1.45 16.93 -19.81
C VAL A 235 1.07 16.91 -21.28
N GLU A 236 2.06 16.86 -22.20
CA GLU A 236 1.79 16.79 -23.64
C GLU A 236 1.06 15.49 -24.01
N ASP A 237 1.43 14.34 -23.45
CA ASP A 237 0.74 13.08 -23.69
C ASP A 237 -0.75 13.15 -23.26
N ILE A 238 -1.01 13.70 -22.07
CA ILE A 238 -2.39 13.91 -21.60
C ILE A 238 -3.14 14.88 -22.53
N VAL A 239 -2.51 15.99 -22.90
CA VAL A 239 -3.11 17.02 -23.76
C VAL A 239 -3.44 16.46 -25.14
N GLN A 240 -2.58 15.64 -25.75
CA GLN A 240 -2.84 15.01 -27.03
C GLN A 240 -4.12 14.17 -27.02
N ILE A 241 -4.32 13.37 -25.98
CA ILE A 241 -5.54 12.55 -25.81
C ILE A 241 -6.76 13.45 -25.63
N ILE A 242 -6.68 14.48 -24.79
CA ILE A 242 -7.78 15.43 -24.56
C ILE A 242 -8.15 16.16 -25.86
N VAL A 243 -7.18 16.60 -26.66
CA VAL A 243 -7.41 17.27 -27.95
C VAL A 243 -8.01 16.31 -28.96
N SER A 244 -7.51 15.08 -29.06
CA SER A 244 -8.05 14.04 -29.95
C SER A 244 -9.52 13.77 -29.62
N ARG A 245 -9.86 13.54 -28.37
CA ARG A 245 -11.22 13.31 -27.92
C ARG A 245 -12.14 14.51 -28.16
N ALA A 246 -11.65 15.72 -27.90
CA ALA A 246 -12.42 16.94 -28.15
C ALA A 246 -12.78 17.16 -29.64
N ASN A 247 -11.95 16.66 -30.57
CA ASN A 247 -12.26 16.68 -31.99
C ASN A 247 -13.46 15.78 -32.37
N HIS A 248 -13.87 14.88 -31.47
CA HIS A 248 -15.04 14.02 -31.58
C HIS A 248 -16.13 14.43 -30.57
N ASP A 249 -16.13 15.69 -30.09
CA ASP A 249 -17.03 16.23 -29.06
C ASP A 249 -17.00 15.49 -27.70
N LEU A 250 -15.96 14.73 -27.42
CA LEU A 250 -15.76 14.02 -26.15
C LEU A 250 -14.95 14.89 -25.18
N ASN A 251 -15.63 15.82 -24.51
CA ASN A 251 -15.01 16.75 -23.56
C ASN A 251 -15.04 16.21 -22.11
N TYR A 252 -14.86 14.92 -21.94
CA TYR A 252 -14.87 14.22 -20.65
C TYR A 252 -13.95 12.99 -20.69
N GLY A 253 -13.59 12.49 -19.54
CA GLY A 253 -12.78 11.29 -19.41
C GLY A 253 -12.16 11.14 -18.02
N THR A 254 -11.33 10.11 -17.87
CA THR A 254 -10.66 9.77 -16.62
C THR A 254 -9.16 9.64 -16.81
N VAL A 255 -8.40 10.15 -15.84
CA VAL A 255 -6.94 10.09 -15.77
C VAL A 255 -6.55 9.45 -14.43
N LEU A 256 -5.99 8.25 -14.46
CA LEU A 256 -5.46 7.59 -13.27
C LEU A 256 -4.01 7.97 -13.05
N ILE A 257 -3.67 8.36 -11.82
CA ILE A 257 -2.37 8.92 -11.46
C ILE A 257 -1.84 8.18 -10.22
N PRO A 258 -0.69 7.51 -10.26
CA PRO A 258 -0.09 6.93 -9.08
C PRO A 258 0.38 8.02 -8.11
N GLU A 259 0.17 7.82 -6.81
CA GLU A 259 0.55 8.76 -5.75
C GLU A 259 2.03 9.14 -5.81
N GLY A 260 2.88 8.15 -6.08
CA GLY A 260 4.34 8.33 -6.11
C GLY A 260 4.91 8.89 -7.42
N LEU A 261 4.07 9.26 -8.39
CA LEU A 261 4.51 9.67 -9.73
C LEU A 261 5.69 10.66 -9.73
N ILE A 262 5.66 11.64 -8.86
CA ILE A 262 6.67 12.71 -8.80
C ILE A 262 8.07 12.15 -8.52
N GLU A 263 8.19 11.12 -7.71
CA GLU A 263 9.49 10.49 -7.37
C GLU A 263 10.09 9.69 -8.55
N PHE A 264 9.31 9.38 -9.56
CA PHE A 264 9.74 8.65 -10.76
C PHE A 264 10.08 9.57 -11.95
N ILE A 265 9.83 10.87 -11.83
CA ILE A 265 10.26 11.86 -12.82
C ILE A 265 11.70 12.25 -12.48
N PRO A 266 12.72 11.95 -13.32
CA PRO A 266 14.13 12.08 -12.94
C PRO A 266 14.52 13.47 -12.43
N ALA A 267 14.03 14.53 -13.10
CA ALA A 267 14.29 15.90 -12.67
C ALA A 267 13.62 16.28 -11.33
N MET A 268 12.42 15.76 -11.06
CA MET A 268 11.74 15.96 -9.77
C MET A 268 12.42 15.16 -8.68
N LYS A 269 12.83 13.91 -8.95
CA LYS A 269 13.59 13.07 -8.03
C LYS A 269 14.87 13.76 -7.57
N LYS A 270 15.60 14.39 -8.51
CA LYS A 270 16.80 15.17 -8.21
C LYS A 270 16.48 16.38 -7.31
N LEU A 271 15.44 17.14 -7.66
CA LEU A 271 14.99 18.28 -6.83
C LEU A 271 14.60 17.85 -5.42
N ILE A 272 13.84 16.76 -5.28
CA ILE A 272 13.42 16.24 -3.97
C ILE A 272 14.63 15.78 -3.15
N ALA A 273 15.61 15.11 -3.75
CA ALA A 273 16.84 14.69 -3.08
C ALA A 273 17.62 15.91 -2.57
N GLU A 274 17.81 16.92 -3.41
CA GLU A 274 18.51 18.17 -3.03
C GLU A 274 17.77 18.94 -1.94
N LEU A 275 16.43 18.98 -1.99
CA LEU A 275 15.62 19.56 -0.92
C LEU A 275 15.75 18.77 0.39
N ASN A 276 15.80 17.44 0.35
CA ASN A 276 16.00 16.62 1.53
C ASN A 276 17.34 16.92 2.20
N ASP A 277 18.41 17.01 1.43
CA ASP A 277 19.76 17.33 1.96
C ASP A 277 19.79 18.74 2.58
N ILE A 278 19.27 19.75 1.86
CA ILE A 278 19.23 21.14 2.33
C ILE A 278 18.42 21.27 3.63
N LEU A 279 17.27 20.64 3.69
CA LEU A 279 16.33 20.80 4.80
C LEU A 279 16.69 19.94 6.02
N ALA A 280 17.52 18.90 5.84
CA ALA A 280 18.03 18.09 6.94
C ALA A 280 19.21 18.77 7.68
N GLU A 281 20.04 19.55 6.97
CA GLU A 281 21.31 20.05 7.48
C GLU A 281 21.35 21.58 7.70
N ASN A 282 20.31 22.31 7.25
CA ASN A 282 20.38 23.78 7.19
C ASN A 282 19.58 24.46 8.31
N GLU A 283 20.29 24.88 9.37
CA GLU A 283 19.70 25.62 10.49
C GLU A 283 19.12 26.99 10.07
N ASP A 284 19.70 27.65 9.06
CA ASP A 284 19.23 28.95 8.57
C ASP A 284 17.84 28.83 7.93
N PHE A 285 17.58 27.75 7.22
CA PHE A 285 16.24 27.46 6.66
C PHE A 285 15.19 27.27 7.75
N SER A 286 15.54 26.55 8.80
CA SER A 286 14.64 26.25 9.93
C SER A 286 14.27 27.51 10.73
N ALA A 287 15.07 28.55 10.65
CA ALA A 287 14.81 29.84 11.29
C ALA A 287 13.83 30.73 10.48
N LEU A 288 13.57 30.43 9.22
CA LEU A 288 12.67 31.20 8.36
C LEU A 288 11.21 30.92 8.69
N VAL A 289 10.43 31.94 8.99
CA VAL A 289 9.04 31.83 9.45
C VAL A 289 8.05 31.90 8.30
N SER A 290 8.35 32.65 7.23
CA SER A 290 7.41 32.82 6.12
C SER A 290 7.71 31.91 4.92
N ALA A 291 6.65 31.39 4.29
CA ALA A 291 6.78 30.56 3.08
C ALA A 291 7.46 31.32 1.91
N ASP A 292 7.32 32.63 1.83
CA ASP A 292 7.95 33.44 0.79
C ASP A 292 9.46 33.58 1.06
N GLU A 293 9.90 33.78 2.31
CA GLU A 293 11.32 33.79 2.70
C GLU A 293 11.96 32.43 2.44
N GLN A 294 11.30 31.35 2.83
CA GLN A 294 11.76 29.98 2.55
C GLN A 294 11.93 29.74 1.05
N ARG A 295 10.99 30.20 0.24
CA ARG A 295 11.05 30.07 -1.22
C ARG A 295 12.19 30.88 -1.84
N GLU A 296 12.41 32.12 -1.40
CA GLU A 296 13.52 32.94 -1.90
C GLU A 296 14.88 32.38 -1.46
N TYR A 297 14.98 31.89 -0.23
CA TYR A 297 16.19 31.23 0.25
C TYR A 297 16.53 29.98 -0.60
N LEU A 298 15.57 29.09 -0.85
CA LEU A 298 15.78 27.91 -1.70
C LEU A 298 16.22 28.31 -3.12
N LYS A 299 15.68 29.39 -3.68
CA LYS A 299 16.12 29.89 -5.00
C LYS A 299 17.59 30.32 -5.04
N SER A 300 18.18 30.66 -3.89
CA SER A 300 19.57 31.08 -3.81
C SER A 300 20.56 29.92 -3.67
N ILE A 301 20.11 28.75 -3.21
CA ILE A 301 20.97 27.61 -2.86
C ILE A 301 20.78 26.38 -3.76
N LEU A 302 19.60 26.22 -4.40
CA LEU A 302 19.34 25.12 -5.31
C LEU A 302 20.27 25.15 -6.53
N SER A 303 20.69 23.99 -6.99
CA SER A 303 21.42 23.84 -8.26
C SER A 303 20.63 24.44 -9.42
N THR A 304 21.32 24.85 -10.48
CA THR A 304 20.69 25.50 -11.65
C THR A 304 19.55 24.65 -12.22
N GLU A 305 19.72 23.33 -12.27
CA GLU A 305 18.72 22.40 -12.81
C GLU A 305 17.51 22.29 -11.88
N SER A 306 17.72 22.02 -10.60
CA SER A 306 16.66 21.97 -9.59
C SER A 306 15.91 23.30 -9.45
N LEU A 307 16.62 24.42 -9.55
CA LEU A 307 16.04 25.76 -9.54
C LEU A 307 15.09 25.98 -10.74
N ALA A 308 15.48 25.52 -11.94
CA ALA A 308 14.63 25.64 -13.13
C ALA A 308 13.32 24.87 -12.93
N ILE A 309 13.39 23.65 -12.39
CA ILE A 309 12.21 22.84 -12.07
C ILE A 309 11.38 23.54 -10.99
N PHE A 310 11.99 23.90 -9.87
CA PHE A 310 11.30 24.54 -8.74
C PHE A 310 10.54 25.82 -9.15
N ARG A 311 11.12 26.62 -10.06
CA ARG A 311 10.47 27.81 -10.62
C ARG A 311 9.30 27.50 -11.56
N SER A 312 9.32 26.35 -12.24
CA SER A 312 8.26 25.93 -13.16
C SER A 312 7.02 25.40 -12.43
N LEU A 313 7.16 24.97 -11.17
CA LEU A 313 6.07 24.43 -10.37
C LEU A 313 5.05 25.52 -9.96
N PRO A 314 3.76 25.16 -9.88
CA PRO A 314 2.76 25.99 -9.21
C PRO A 314 3.18 26.32 -7.76
N LYS A 315 2.78 27.50 -7.29
CA LYS A 315 3.19 27.98 -5.95
C LYS A 315 2.78 27.06 -4.80
N ASN A 316 1.58 26.48 -4.87
CA ASN A 316 1.04 25.52 -3.91
C ASN A 316 1.88 24.24 -3.87
N ILE A 317 2.28 23.70 -5.01
CA ILE A 317 3.11 22.50 -5.10
C ILE A 317 4.54 22.78 -4.62
N ALA A 318 5.14 23.88 -5.04
CA ALA A 318 6.46 24.29 -4.52
C ALA A 318 6.45 24.45 -2.98
N ARG A 319 5.33 24.95 -2.42
CA ARG A 319 5.13 25.02 -0.98
C ARG A 319 5.01 23.64 -0.34
N GLN A 320 4.22 22.72 -0.91
CA GLN A 320 4.08 21.36 -0.38
C GLN A 320 5.40 20.61 -0.31
N LEU A 321 6.31 20.83 -1.27
CA LEU A 321 7.67 20.27 -1.27
C LEU A 321 8.54 20.78 -0.09
N THR A 322 8.19 21.90 0.54
CA THR A 322 8.98 22.54 1.59
C THR A 322 8.38 22.40 2.99
N LEU A 323 7.10 22.01 3.12
CA LEU A 323 6.37 22.08 4.39
C LEU A 323 6.63 20.89 5.30
N ASP A 324 6.09 19.75 4.97
CA ASP A 324 6.01 18.64 5.91
C ASP A 324 7.08 17.58 5.62
N ARG A 325 7.67 17.07 6.70
CA ARG A 325 8.65 15.99 6.68
C ARG A 325 8.07 14.73 7.27
N ASP A 326 8.47 13.59 6.72
CA ASP A 326 8.20 12.32 7.35
C ASP A 326 9.07 12.18 8.63
N PRO A 327 8.81 11.20 9.50
CA PRO A 327 9.63 10.97 10.70
C PRO A 327 11.12 10.74 10.40
N HIS A 328 11.49 10.54 9.14
CA HIS A 328 12.88 10.36 8.69
C HIS A 328 13.49 11.63 8.08
N GLY A 329 12.77 12.76 8.12
CA GLY A 329 13.23 14.04 7.58
C GLY A 329 13.07 14.23 6.07
N ASN A 330 12.42 13.29 5.36
CA ASN A 330 12.22 13.39 3.91
C ASN A 330 10.94 14.15 3.56
N VAL A 331 10.88 14.69 2.33
CA VAL A 331 9.64 15.26 1.77
C VAL A 331 8.52 14.22 1.86
N GLN A 332 7.38 14.60 2.42
CA GLN A 332 6.19 13.75 2.44
C GLN A 332 5.50 13.76 1.07
N VAL A 333 6.00 12.97 0.14
CA VAL A 333 5.50 12.91 -1.25
C VAL A 333 4.00 12.60 -1.31
N SER A 334 3.49 11.81 -0.38
CA SER A 334 2.06 11.48 -0.28
C SER A 334 1.14 12.68 -0.05
N LEU A 335 1.67 13.78 0.48
CA LEU A 335 0.92 15.03 0.67
C LEU A 335 0.91 15.91 -0.58
N ILE A 336 1.74 15.61 -1.58
CA ILE A 336 1.80 16.40 -2.81
C ILE A 336 0.57 16.06 -3.66
N GLU A 337 -0.23 17.06 -3.95
CA GLU A 337 -1.43 16.94 -4.77
C GLU A 337 -1.08 16.88 -6.26
N THR A 338 -0.47 15.77 -6.66
CA THR A 338 0.04 15.53 -8.04
C THR A 338 -1.06 15.66 -9.08
N GLU A 339 -2.29 15.27 -8.76
CA GLU A 339 -3.45 15.43 -9.63
C GLU A 339 -3.76 16.90 -9.90
N LYS A 340 -3.64 17.78 -8.91
CA LYS A 340 -3.84 19.23 -9.08
C LYS A 340 -2.70 19.85 -9.87
N LEU A 341 -1.46 19.42 -9.64
CA LEU A 341 -0.31 19.85 -10.44
C LEU A 341 -0.55 19.58 -11.94
N LEU A 342 -0.94 18.37 -12.28
CA LEU A 342 -1.21 17.98 -13.67
C LEU A 342 -2.41 18.76 -14.25
N ILE A 343 -3.49 18.93 -13.49
CA ILE A 343 -4.64 19.74 -13.92
C ILE A 343 -4.21 21.16 -14.30
N GLU A 344 -3.44 21.85 -13.44
CA GLU A 344 -3.00 23.23 -13.69
C GLU A 344 -2.11 23.32 -14.94
N MET A 345 -1.17 22.38 -15.11
CA MET A 345 -0.27 22.37 -16.26
C MET A 345 -1.00 22.04 -17.56
N VAL A 346 -1.90 21.05 -17.54
CA VAL A 346 -2.75 20.68 -18.69
C VAL A 346 -3.66 21.84 -19.08
N ALA A 347 -4.31 22.49 -18.11
CA ALA A 347 -5.18 23.64 -18.36
C ALA A 347 -4.41 24.78 -19.03
N LYS A 348 -3.20 25.10 -18.52
CA LYS A 348 -2.33 26.12 -19.10
C LYS A 348 -1.95 25.78 -20.54
N ARG A 349 -1.60 24.52 -20.81
CA ARG A 349 -1.22 24.07 -22.15
C ARG A 349 -2.41 24.10 -23.13
N LEU A 350 -3.57 23.65 -22.70
CA LEU A 350 -4.80 23.72 -23.51
C LEU A 350 -5.21 25.15 -23.82
N ALA A 351 -5.02 26.09 -22.88
CA ALA A 351 -5.26 27.51 -23.12
C ALA A 351 -4.35 28.08 -24.21
N GLN A 352 -3.06 27.69 -24.24
CA GLN A 352 -2.14 28.05 -25.30
C GLN A 352 -2.56 27.48 -26.65
N LEU A 353 -2.96 26.21 -26.70
CA LEU A 353 -3.47 25.59 -27.93
C LEU A 353 -4.77 26.22 -28.41
N LYS A 354 -5.65 26.63 -27.50
CA LYS A 354 -6.88 27.35 -27.82
C LYS A 354 -6.60 28.72 -28.42
N ALA A 355 -5.65 29.48 -27.85
CA ALA A 355 -5.21 30.77 -28.41
C ALA A 355 -4.58 30.60 -29.82
N ALA A 356 -3.90 29.49 -30.07
CA ALA A 356 -3.34 29.14 -31.39
C ALA A 356 -4.36 28.52 -32.37
N GLY A 357 -5.64 28.39 -31.99
CA GLY A 357 -6.68 27.79 -32.81
C GLY A 357 -6.61 26.27 -32.97
N LYS A 358 -5.73 25.60 -32.20
CA LYS A 358 -5.48 24.14 -32.25
C LYS A 358 -6.35 23.32 -31.31
N TYR A 359 -7.07 23.94 -30.39
CA TYR A 359 -8.00 23.31 -29.48
C TYR A 359 -9.31 24.07 -29.41
N LYS A 360 -10.43 23.39 -29.65
CA LYS A 360 -11.78 23.99 -29.62
C LYS A 360 -12.66 23.41 -28.54
N GLY A 361 -12.18 22.41 -27.80
CA GLY A 361 -12.94 21.72 -26.76
C GLY A 361 -13.19 22.56 -25.51
N LYS A 362 -13.84 21.89 -24.55
CA LYS A 362 -14.07 22.39 -23.19
C LYS A 362 -13.25 21.54 -22.24
N PHE A 363 -12.58 22.18 -21.30
CA PHE A 363 -11.81 21.50 -20.27
C PHE A 363 -12.30 21.95 -18.90
N ALA A 364 -13.10 21.12 -18.26
CA ALA A 364 -13.53 21.28 -16.88
C ALA A 364 -13.13 20.02 -16.12
N THR A 365 -12.63 20.15 -14.91
CA THR A 365 -12.02 19.06 -14.17
C THR A 365 -12.61 18.86 -12.79
N ILE A 366 -12.56 17.61 -12.32
CA ILE A 366 -12.76 17.23 -10.93
C ILE A 366 -11.57 16.37 -10.53
N ASN A 367 -11.00 16.64 -9.36
CA ASN A 367 -9.93 15.83 -8.81
C ASN A 367 -10.44 14.91 -7.70
N HIS A 368 -9.82 13.74 -7.60
CA HIS A 368 -10.09 12.74 -6.56
C HIS A 368 -8.78 12.19 -6.01
N PHE A 369 -8.82 11.74 -4.76
CA PHE A 369 -7.78 10.92 -4.17
C PHE A 369 -8.44 9.69 -3.53
N PHE A 370 -8.12 8.51 -4.04
CA PHE A 370 -8.56 7.24 -3.47
C PHE A 370 -7.40 6.59 -2.70
N GLY A 371 -7.60 6.41 -1.42
CA GLY A 371 -6.57 5.92 -0.53
C GLY A 371 -7.16 5.24 0.70
N TYR A 372 -7.63 6.03 1.64
CA TYR A 372 -8.12 5.52 2.92
C TYR A 372 -9.37 4.65 2.80
N GLU A 373 -10.19 4.84 1.76
CA GLU A 373 -11.38 4.04 1.45
C GLU A 373 -11.05 2.56 1.27
N GLY A 374 -9.90 2.26 0.63
CA GLY A 374 -9.45 0.89 0.40
C GLY A 374 -8.68 0.27 1.56
N ARG A 375 -8.12 1.07 2.48
CA ARG A 375 -7.24 0.57 3.55
C ARG A 375 -7.96 -0.16 4.67
N CYS A 376 -9.20 0.20 4.94
CA CYS A 376 -10.01 -0.36 6.02
C CYS A 376 -11.33 -0.92 5.52
N ALA A 377 -11.45 -1.15 4.21
CA ALA A 377 -12.61 -1.81 3.64
C ALA A 377 -12.78 -3.24 4.21
N ILE A 378 -14.00 -3.73 4.20
CA ILE A 378 -14.28 -5.15 4.47
C ILE A 378 -13.49 -5.96 3.43
N PRO A 379 -12.72 -6.98 3.85
CA PRO A 379 -11.92 -7.76 2.90
C PRO A 379 -12.80 -8.44 1.85
N SER A 380 -12.35 -8.42 0.60
CA SER A 380 -12.95 -9.24 -0.45
C SER A 380 -12.90 -10.72 -0.05
N ASN A 381 -13.72 -11.57 -0.68
CA ASN A 381 -13.67 -13.00 -0.41
C ASN A 381 -12.26 -13.57 -0.60
N PHE A 382 -11.55 -13.11 -1.63
CA PHE A 382 -10.15 -13.49 -1.84
C PHE A 382 -9.25 -13.11 -0.65
N ASP A 383 -9.25 -11.84 -0.24
CA ASP A 383 -8.42 -11.41 0.88
C ASP A 383 -8.87 -12.02 2.20
N ALA A 384 -10.18 -12.25 2.41
CA ALA A 384 -10.68 -12.91 3.61
C ALA A 384 -10.13 -14.33 3.76
N ASP A 385 -10.18 -15.13 2.69
CA ASP A 385 -9.66 -16.50 2.68
C ASP A 385 -8.12 -16.51 2.71
N TYR A 386 -7.47 -15.63 1.95
CA TYR A 386 -6.02 -15.54 1.89
C TYR A 386 -5.42 -15.16 3.25
N THR A 387 -5.96 -14.15 3.91
CA THR A 387 -5.44 -13.69 5.20
C THR A 387 -5.70 -14.70 6.32
N TYR A 388 -6.87 -15.36 6.29
CA TYR A 388 -7.13 -16.48 7.20
C TYR A 388 -6.11 -17.61 7.00
N SER A 389 -5.82 -17.96 5.74
CA SER A 389 -4.82 -18.99 5.39
C SER A 389 -3.39 -18.57 5.81
N LEU A 390 -3.04 -17.28 5.74
CA LEU A 390 -1.76 -16.77 6.27
C LEU A 390 -1.65 -16.96 7.79
N GLY A 391 -2.74 -16.70 8.52
CA GLY A 391 -2.80 -16.92 9.97
C GLY A 391 -2.62 -18.39 10.34
N ILE A 392 -3.32 -19.30 9.64
CA ILE A 392 -3.13 -20.76 9.77
C ILE A 392 -1.68 -21.15 9.45
N THR A 393 -1.12 -20.63 8.35
CA THR A 393 0.27 -20.92 7.96
C THR A 393 1.27 -20.45 9.01
N ALA A 394 1.06 -19.28 9.62
CA ALA A 394 1.88 -18.80 10.74
C ALA A 394 1.82 -19.76 11.93
N SER A 395 0.63 -20.30 12.27
CA SER A 395 0.49 -21.30 13.35
C SER A 395 1.23 -22.60 13.04
N ILE A 396 1.27 -23.05 11.79
CA ILE A 396 2.02 -24.24 11.37
C ILE A 396 3.53 -23.99 11.49
N LEU A 397 4.01 -22.83 11.02
CA LEU A 397 5.43 -22.45 11.17
C LEU A 397 5.87 -22.46 12.63
N ILE A 398 5.04 -21.93 13.53
CA ILE A 398 5.29 -21.92 14.98
C ILE A 398 5.32 -23.35 15.52
N ALA A 399 4.34 -24.18 15.19
CA ALA A 399 4.25 -25.58 15.65
C ALA A 399 5.47 -26.42 15.25
N GLU A 400 6.05 -26.13 14.07
CA GLU A 400 7.24 -26.79 13.54
C GLU A 400 8.55 -26.09 13.98
N GLY A 401 8.51 -25.22 14.98
CA GLY A 401 9.69 -24.60 15.61
C GLY A 401 10.44 -23.62 14.70
N LYS A 402 9.79 -23.03 13.70
CA LYS A 402 10.43 -22.12 12.75
C LYS A 402 10.50 -20.70 13.29
N THR A 403 11.58 -19.98 12.93
CA THR A 403 11.76 -18.55 13.26
C THR A 403 12.47 -17.84 12.12
N GLY A 404 12.19 -16.54 11.92
CA GLY A 404 12.75 -15.75 10.83
C GLY A 404 12.16 -16.09 9.46
N TYR A 405 10.97 -16.65 9.43
CA TYR A 405 10.19 -16.92 8.23
C TYR A 405 9.04 -15.95 8.07
N MET A 406 8.71 -15.67 6.83
CA MET A 406 7.46 -15.05 6.42
C MET A 406 6.47 -16.15 6.02
N ALA A 407 5.25 -16.11 6.56
CA ALA A 407 4.17 -16.97 6.12
C ALA A 407 3.84 -16.67 4.65
N SER A 408 3.69 -17.70 3.85
CA SER A 408 3.33 -17.63 2.44
C SER A 408 2.25 -18.64 2.13
N VAL A 409 1.32 -18.24 1.27
CA VAL A 409 0.32 -19.12 0.69
C VAL A 409 0.48 -19.03 -0.83
N ARG A 410 0.57 -20.16 -1.48
CA ARG A 410 0.86 -20.29 -2.92
C ARG A 410 -0.32 -20.89 -3.67
N ASN A 411 -0.25 -20.80 -4.99
CA ASN A 411 -1.29 -21.26 -5.91
C ASN A 411 -2.58 -20.45 -5.78
N LEU A 412 -2.43 -19.13 -5.54
CA LEU A 412 -3.54 -18.22 -5.25
C LEU A 412 -4.50 -17.99 -6.44
N THR A 413 -4.11 -18.35 -7.65
CA THR A 413 -5.00 -18.36 -8.83
C THR A 413 -5.94 -19.55 -8.87
N GLY A 414 -5.68 -20.58 -8.05
CA GLY A 414 -6.55 -21.75 -7.87
C GLY A 414 -7.67 -21.50 -6.86
N LYS A 415 -8.47 -22.52 -6.62
CA LYS A 415 -9.47 -22.49 -5.54
C LYS A 415 -8.76 -22.49 -4.17
N ALA A 416 -9.40 -21.91 -3.14
CA ALA A 416 -8.82 -21.84 -1.80
C ALA A 416 -8.46 -23.22 -1.22
N ASP A 417 -9.20 -24.26 -1.55
CA ASP A 417 -8.91 -25.64 -1.15
C ASP A 417 -7.60 -26.19 -1.74
N ASP A 418 -7.15 -25.62 -2.86
CA ASP A 418 -5.93 -26.05 -3.58
C ASP A 418 -4.70 -25.18 -3.19
N TRP A 419 -4.89 -24.21 -2.30
CA TRP A 419 -3.80 -23.36 -1.87
C TRP A 419 -2.80 -24.09 -0.99
N GLN A 420 -1.53 -23.68 -1.09
CA GLN A 420 -0.43 -24.36 -0.41
C GLN A 420 0.21 -23.47 0.63
N ALA A 421 0.21 -23.90 1.88
CA ALA A 421 0.96 -23.26 2.94
C ALA A 421 2.46 -23.42 2.72
N ALA A 422 3.20 -22.33 2.90
CA ALA A 422 4.64 -22.26 2.70
C ALA A 422 5.30 -21.29 3.69
N GLY A 423 6.63 -21.35 3.79
CA GLY A 423 7.43 -20.42 4.58
C GLY A 423 8.64 -19.94 3.79
N VAL A 424 8.83 -18.62 3.75
CA VAL A 424 9.95 -17.97 3.06
C VAL A 424 10.88 -17.38 4.11
N PRO A 425 12.18 -17.75 4.15
CA PRO A 425 13.13 -17.05 5.01
C PRO A 425 13.12 -15.56 4.69
N ILE A 426 12.89 -14.70 5.67
CA ILE A 426 12.79 -13.25 5.44
C ILE A 426 14.08 -12.72 4.81
N THR A 427 15.23 -13.29 5.19
CA THR A 427 16.55 -12.95 4.61
C THR A 427 16.63 -13.16 3.09
N MET A 428 15.83 -14.05 2.50
CA MET A 428 15.79 -14.25 1.04
C MET A 428 15.11 -13.09 0.30
N MET A 429 14.38 -12.26 1.02
CA MET A 429 13.68 -11.09 0.46
C MET A 429 14.49 -9.80 0.61
N MET A 430 15.63 -9.86 1.31
CA MET A 430 16.41 -8.69 1.68
C MET A 430 17.51 -8.37 0.69
N ASN A 431 17.71 -7.07 0.46
CA ASN A 431 18.88 -6.50 -0.19
C ASN A 431 19.58 -5.52 0.76
N MET A 432 20.85 -5.22 0.45
CA MET A 432 21.60 -4.18 1.16
C MET A 432 21.39 -2.83 0.46
N GLU A 433 20.78 -1.88 1.14
CA GLU A 433 20.59 -0.51 0.66
C GLU A 433 21.32 0.50 1.56
N LYS A 434 21.84 1.57 0.94
CA LYS A 434 22.43 2.67 1.69
C LYS A 434 21.30 3.57 2.22
N ARG A 435 21.11 3.55 3.56
CA ARG A 435 20.17 4.43 4.27
C ARG A 435 20.92 5.22 5.35
N HIS A 436 20.74 6.53 5.37
CA HIS A 436 21.44 7.43 6.32
C HIS A 436 22.96 7.22 6.36
N GLY A 437 23.57 7.06 5.17
CA GLY A 437 25.02 6.85 5.04
C GLY A 437 25.54 5.45 5.38
N GLN A 438 24.70 4.55 5.91
CA GLN A 438 25.05 3.16 6.28
C GLN A 438 24.35 2.15 5.38
N MET A 439 25.02 1.02 5.12
CA MET A 439 24.40 -0.11 4.44
C MET A 439 23.51 -0.86 5.42
N LYS A 440 22.19 -0.87 5.15
CA LYS A 440 21.20 -1.57 5.97
C LYS A 440 20.49 -2.66 5.15
N PRO A 441 20.20 -3.83 5.73
CA PRO A 441 19.36 -4.83 5.07
C PRO A 441 17.91 -4.33 5.05
N VAL A 442 17.27 -4.40 3.88
CA VAL A 442 15.87 -4.01 3.69
C VAL A 442 15.21 -4.99 2.74
N ILE A 443 13.91 -5.24 2.93
CA ILE A 443 13.13 -6.01 1.96
C ILE A 443 12.99 -5.18 0.69
N GLN A 444 13.37 -5.79 -0.44
CA GLN A 444 13.29 -5.14 -1.75
C GLN A 444 11.84 -4.99 -2.19
N LYS A 445 11.45 -3.77 -2.54
CA LYS A 445 10.15 -3.48 -3.13
C LYS A 445 10.09 -3.92 -4.58
N ALA A 446 9.01 -4.61 -4.94
CA ALA A 446 8.75 -4.99 -6.32
C ALA A 446 8.15 -3.81 -7.08
N LEU A 447 8.80 -3.41 -8.17
CA LEU A 447 8.29 -2.43 -9.12
C LEU A 447 7.42 -3.13 -10.19
N VAL A 448 6.59 -2.36 -10.89
CA VAL A 448 5.88 -2.85 -12.07
C VAL A 448 6.90 -3.26 -13.12
N LYS A 449 6.86 -4.52 -13.53
CA LYS A 449 7.73 -5.05 -14.59
C LYS A 449 7.19 -4.62 -15.97
N LEU A 450 7.92 -3.77 -16.68
CA LEU A 450 7.52 -3.28 -18.00
C LEU A 450 7.58 -4.38 -19.09
N ASP A 451 8.32 -5.43 -18.84
CA ASP A 451 8.37 -6.64 -19.65
C ASP A 451 7.41 -7.74 -19.17
N GLY A 452 6.65 -7.49 -18.09
CA GLY A 452 5.63 -8.38 -17.54
C GLY A 452 4.32 -8.36 -18.33
N GLU A 453 3.60 -9.47 -18.33
CA GLU A 453 2.36 -9.60 -19.10
C GLU A 453 1.27 -8.57 -18.72
N PRO A 454 1.06 -8.19 -17.43
CA PRO A 454 0.08 -7.15 -17.10
C PRO A 454 0.37 -5.81 -17.77
N PHE A 455 1.64 -5.36 -17.74
CA PHE A 455 2.00 -4.11 -18.37
C PHE A 455 1.97 -4.20 -19.91
N LYS A 456 2.41 -5.30 -20.51
CA LYS A 456 2.32 -5.52 -21.96
C LYS A 456 0.87 -5.48 -22.45
N PHE A 457 -0.04 -6.10 -21.71
CA PHE A 457 -1.47 -6.04 -22.03
C PHE A 457 -1.97 -4.59 -21.96
N PHE A 458 -1.71 -3.89 -20.87
CA PHE A 458 -2.04 -2.48 -20.71
C PHE A 458 -1.48 -1.63 -21.87
N ALA A 459 -0.19 -1.72 -22.13
CA ALA A 459 0.48 -0.95 -23.19
C ALA A 459 -0.09 -1.21 -24.60
N LYS A 460 -0.53 -2.46 -24.85
CA LYS A 460 -1.15 -2.85 -26.12
C LYS A 460 -2.53 -2.22 -26.33
N TYR A 461 -3.34 -2.11 -25.26
CA TYR A 461 -4.75 -1.76 -25.39
C TYR A 461 -5.09 -0.33 -24.96
N ARG A 462 -4.25 0.34 -24.17
CA ARG A 462 -4.53 1.69 -23.64
C ARG A 462 -4.86 2.74 -24.69
N GLY A 463 -4.24 2.67 -25.87
CA GLY A 463 -4.56 3.58 -26.99
C GLY A 463 -6.00 3.42 -27.48
N LYS A 464 -6.48 2.18 -27.56
CA LYS A 464 -7.87 1.89 -27.90
C LYS A 464 -8.82 2.46 -26.85
N TRP A 465 -8.52 2.29 -25.55
CA TRP A 465 -9.35 2.83 -24.47
C TRP A 465 -9.45 4.36 -24.52
N ALA A 466 -8.37 5.04 -24.93
CA ALA A 466 -8.34 6.50 -25.10
C ALA A 466 -9.18 7.00 -26.27
N ASP A 467 -9.24 6.24 -27.36
CA ASP A 467 -9.86 6.67 -28.62
C ASP A 467 -11.34 6.30 -28.76
N ASP A 468 -11.76 5.16 -28.18
CA ASP A 468 -13.11 4.63 -28.32
C ASP A 468 -14.13 5.30 -27.39
N ILE A 469 -15.37 5.33 -27.84
CA ILE A 469 -16.55 5.87 -27.13
C ILE A 469 -17.45 4.69 -26.74
N PRO A 470 -17.88 4.63 -25.53
CA PRO A 470 -17.26 4.54 -24.21
C PRO A 470 -16.86 3.10 -23.92
N ASP A 471 -15.60 2.74 -24.13
CA ASP A 471 -15.11 1.39 -24.00
C ASP A 471 -14.58 1.05 -22.57
N PHE A 472 -15.02 1.80 -21.57
CA PHE A 472 -14.67 1.49 -20.19
C PHE A 472 -15.44 0.30 -19.65
N ILE A 473 -14.82 -0.44 -18.73
CA ILE A 473 -15.46 -1.49 -17.94
C ILE A 473 -16.02 -0.89 -16.65
N TYR A 474 -17.28 -1.21 -16.35
CA TYR A 474 -17.88 -0.92 -15.07
C TYR A 474 -17.88 -2.20 -14.22
N PRO A 475 -16.91 -2.38 -13.32
CA PRO A 475 -16.77 -3.62 -12.57
C PRO A 475 -17.92 -3.89 -11.60
N GLY A 476 -18.66 -2.85 -11.21
CA GLY A 476 -19.72 -2.96 -10.22
C GLY A 476 -19.21 -3.11 -8.79
N PRO A 477 -20.10 -3.27 -7.81
CA PRO A 477 -19.73 -3.37 -6.42
C PRO A 477 -19.06 -4.71 -6.09
N ILE A 478 -18.22 -4.69 -5.06
CA ILE A 478 -17.70 -5.91 -4.47
C ILE A 478 -18.87 -6.75 -3.94
N GLN A 479 -18.93 -8.02 -4.33
CA GLN A 479 -19.99 -8.92 -3.89
C GLN A 479 -19.67 -9.48 -2.50
N TYR A 480 -20.63 -9.39 -1.60
CA TYR A 480 -20.57 -9.98 -0.27
C TYR A 480 -21.55 -11.15 -0.19
N PHE A 481 -21.16 -12.19 0.52
CA PHE A 481 -22.04 -13.32 0.85
C PHE A 481 -22.45 -13.24 2.31
N GLY A 482 -23.72 -13.45 2.56
CA GLY A 482 -24.24 -13.40 3.92
C GLY A 482 -25.77 -13.50 3.96
N PRO A 483 -26.36 -13.48 5.14
CA PRO A 483 -27.81 -13.44 5.32
C PRO A 483 -28.39 -12.16 4.69
N THR A 484 -29.52 -12.28 4.01
CA THR A 484 -30.25 -11.17 3.38
C THR A 484 -30.51 -10.02 4.35
N GLU A 485 -30.78 -10.35 5.62
CA GLU A 485 -31.00 -9.39 6.70
C GLU A 485 -29.78 -8.52 7.02
N VAL A 486 -28.61 -8.88 6.54
CA VAL A 486 -27.35 -8.12 6.73
C VAL A 486 -26.90 -7.49 5.42
N CYS A 487 -26.98 -8.23 4.30
CA CYS A 487 -26.42 -7.81 3.01
C CYS A 487 -27.37 -6.91 2.20
N ASP A 488 -28.70 -7.14 2.31
CA ASP A 488 -29.70 -6.52 1.44
C ASP A 488 -30.69 -5.60 2.21
N GLN A 489 -30.21 -4.96 3.27
CA GLN A 489 -31.07 -4.06 4.04
C GLN A 489 -31.40 -2.78 3.26
N PRO A 490 -32.66 -2.28 3.35
CA PRO A 490 -32.99 -0.93 2.91
C PRO A 490 -32.15 0.13 3.66
N THR A 491 -32.17 1.36 3.14
CA THR A 491 -31.47 2.46 3.81
C THR A 491 -32.01 2.65 5.25
N ARG A 492 -31.12 2.96 6.19
CA ARG A 492 -31.48 3.15 7.60
C ARG A 492 -32.53 4.24 7.79
N THR A 493 -32.49 5.29 6.99
CA THR A 493 -33.52 6.36 6.99
C THR A 493 -34.89 5.80 6.68
N LEU A 494 -35.00 5.00 5.61
CA LEU A 494 -36.28 4.38 5.24
C LEU A 494 -36.81 3.45 6.33
N LEU A 495 -35.93 2.65 6.94
CA LEU A 495 -36.33 1.77 8.06
C LEU A 495 -36.84 2.58 9.24
N LEU A 496 -36.12 3.63 9.65
CA LEU A 496 -36.53 4.49 10.77
C LEU A 496 -37.82 5.26 10.49
N GLU A 497 -38.02 5.77 9.27
CA GLU A 497 -39.27 6.42 8.83
C GLU A 497 -40.45 5.45 8.82
N SER A 498 -40.17 4.16 8.61
CA SER A 498 -41.17 3.09 8.61
C SER A 498 -41.41 2.49 10.01
N GLY A 499 -40.71 2.98 11.03
CA GLY A 499 -40.92 2.55 12.43
C GLY A 499 -40.16 1.29 12.83
N PHE A 500 -39.04 0.94 12.08
CA PHE A 500 -38.16 -0.20 12.38
C PHE A 500 -36.88 0.24 13.07
#